data_990ee693de9d0e00e87cc663bcfdefb0
#
_entry.id   990ee693de9d0e00e87cc663bcfdefb0
#
_cell.length_a   1.000
_cell.length_b   1.000
_cell.length_c   1.000
_cell.angle_alpha   90.00
_cell.angle_beta   90.00
_cell.angle_gamma   90.00
#
_symmetry.space_group_name_H-M   'P 1'
#
loop_
_entity.id
_entity.type
_entity.pdbx_description
1 polymer ?
#
loop_
_entity_poly.entity_id
_entity_poly.type
_entity_poly.pdbx_seq_one_letter_code
_entity_poly.pdbx_strand_id
1 'polypeptide(L)'
;MRVEDVDPNLLRAAGAAIGLLLGLVATKLADALPRRYGITHLVTGARRSRRNVALVVLSTLCALGIAHVLTGVQGDSLAHAGFLLLINAVVAASVLAAAAIDLEHMILPNELTIGAAVLCLVSSPLRSVQLYGSVAGALVGLALAYLPFLLYKRLRGQSGMGLGDAKLALMAGAWHGVAGVPFVLFLGALQSALAAMLMRVFGFTYEEPESVKAEIRELRARAASGDEDAKSELADDPMAAEAREGTLGMRLPLGPFLALANIEVLFLRRWLVEHVLGWLMQ
;
A
#
# COMPACT_ATOMS: atom_id res chain seq x y z
N MET A 1 7.77 -14.28 31.45
CA MET A 1 6.81 -15.14 30.75
C MET A 1 7.18 -15.16 29.28
N ARG A 2 7.41 -16.31 28.71
CA ARG A 2 7.76 -16.52 27.32
C ARG A 2 6.51 -16.84 26.51
N VAL A 3 6.60 -16.71 25.18
CA VAL A 3 5.48 -17.03 24.28
C VAL A 3 5.07 -18.50 24.40
N GLU A 4 6.04 -19.40 24.57
CA GLU A 4 5.84 -20.84 24.75
C GLU A 4 5.07 -21.24 26.02
N ASP A 5 5.03 -20.34 27.03
CA ASP A 5 4.30 -20.55 28.27
C ASP A 5 2.81 -20.17 28.19
N VAL A 6 2.39 -19.58 27.05
CA VAL A 6 1.03 -19.05 26.85
C VAL A 6 0.25 -19.94 25.91
N ASP A 7 -1.04 -20.14 26.16
CA ASP A 7 -1.90 -20.83 25.21
C ASP A 7 -1.89 -20.10 23.85
N PRO A 8 -1.47 -20.77 22.77
CA PRO A 8 -1.46 -20.18 21.43
C PRO A 8 -2.79 -19.55 21.01
N ASN A 9 -3.92 -20.07 21.52
CA ASN A 9 -5.24 -19.53 21.20
C ASN A 9 -5.48 -18.17 21.86
N LEU A 10 -4.85 -17.89 23.00
CA LEU A 10 -4.95 -16.57 23.64
C LEU A 10 -4.26 -15.50 22.79
N LEU A 11 -3.07 -15.79 22.26
CA LEU A 11 -2.35 -14.87 21.39
C LEU A 11 -3.11 -14.63 20.06
N ARG A 12 -3.68 -15.70 19.51
CA ARG A 12 -4.54 -15.60 18.31
C ARG A 12 -5.81 -14.77 18.56
N ALA A 13 -6.45 -14.97 19.71
CA ALA A 13 -7.63 -14.19 20.12
C ALA A 13 -7.26 -12.70 20.30
N ALA A 14 -6.10 -12.42 20.92
CA ALA A 14 -5.58 -11.05 21.02
C ALA A 14 -5.30 -10.43 19.63
N GLY A 15 -4.70 -11.20 18.72
CA GLY A 15 -4.50 -10.78 17.33
C GLY A 15 -5.82 -10.44 16.62
N ALA A 16 -6.83 -11.31 16.76
CA ALA A 16 -8.15 -11.06 16.17
C ALA A 16 -8.80 -9.80 16.75
N ALA A 17 -8.73 -9.58 18.08
CA ALA A 17 -9.27 -8.39 18.73
C ALA A 17 -8.56 -7.10 18.28
N ILE A 18 -7.22 -7.13 18.22
CA ILE A 18 -6.41 -6.00 17.71
C ILE A 18 -6.76 -5.71 16.26
N GLY A 19 -6.84 -6.73 15.40
CA GLY A 19 -7.18 -6.58 14.00
C GLY A 19 -8.58 -6.03 13.77
N LEU A 20 -9.56 -6.45 14.56
CA LEU A 20 -10.93 -5.91 14.56
C LEU A 20 -10.93 -4.42 14.90
N LEU A 21 -10.25 -4.02 15.98
CA LEU A 21 -10.15 -2.61 16.38
C LEU A 21 -9.44 -1.76 15.32
N LEU A 22 -8.32 -2.24 14.79
CA LEU A 22 -7.58 -1.54 13.74
C LEU A 22 -8.38 -1.46 12.43
N GLY A 23 -9.13 -2.51 12.08
CA GLY A 23 -10.03 -2.48 10.93
C GLY A 23 -11.13 -1.43 11.08
N LEU A 24 -11.72 -1.28 12.28
CA LEU A 24 -12.67 -0.21 12.57
C LEU A 24 -12.04 1.19 12.47
N VAL A 25 -10.80 1.35 12.94
CA VAL A 25 -10.04 2.59 12.76
C VAL A 25 -9.77 2.86 11.27
N ALA A 26 -9.34 1.84 10.52
CA ALA A 26 -9.09 1.92 9.08
C ALA A 26 -10.32 2.40 8.30
N THR A 27 -11.54 1.95 8.67
CA THR A 27 -12.77 2.44 8.03
C THR A 27 -13.00 3.93 8.25
N LYS A 28 -12.72 4.43 9.47
CA LYS A 28 -12.83 5.86 9.79
C LYS A 28 -11.77 6.69 9.05
N LEU A 29 -10.54 6.18 8.95
CA LEU A 29 -9.48 6.84 8.20
C LEU A 29 -9.78 6.88 6.70
N ALA A 30 -10.34 5.80 6.14
CA ALA A 30 -10.76 5.76 4.75
C ALA A 30 -11.90 6.74 4.42
N ASP A 31 -12.70 7.14 5.41
CA ASP A 31 -13.72 8.19 5.24
C ASP A 31 -13.17 9.61 5.49
N ALA A 32 -12.21 9.74 6.41
CA ALA A 32 -11.75 11.06 6.89
C ALA A 32 -10.61 11.64 6.06
N LEU A 33 -9.65 10.80 5.66
CA LEU A 33 -8.46 11.27 4.95
C LEU A 33 -8.77 11.87 3.58
N PRO A 34 -9.60 11.27 2.70
CA PRO A 34 -9.91 11.89 1.42
C PRO A 34 -10.47 13.29 1.54
N ARG A 35 -11.27 13.57 2.58
CA ARG A 35 -11.79 14.93 2.87
C ARG A 35 -10.69 15.94 3.16
N ARG A 36 -9.62 15.53 3.88
CA ARG A 36 -8.46 16.40 4.16
C ARG A 36 -7.68 16.75 2.89
N TYR A 37 -7.75 15.89 1.89
CA TYR A 37 -7.16 16.11 0.57
C TYR A 37 -8.12 16.82 -0.41
N GLY A 38 -9.23 17.41 0.10
CA GLY A 38 -10.16 18.19 -0.69
C GLY A 38 -11.17 17.39 -1.51
N ILE A 39 -11.22 16.06 -1.34
CA ILE A 39 -12.17 15.22 -2.07
C ILE A 39 -13.57 15.36 -1.48
N THR A 40 -14.50 15.87 -2.30
CA THR A 40 -15.89 16.07 -1.93
C THR A 40 -16.79 14.89 -2.32
N HIS A 41 -16.44 14.18 -3.39
CA HIS A 41 -17.17 13.02 -3.92
C HIS A 41 -16.78 11.74 -3.20
N LEU A 42 -17.33 11.54 -2.00
CA LEU A 42 -17.02 10.36 -1.20
C LEU A 42 -17.92 9.19 -1.58
N VAL A 43 -17.36 7.97 -1.44
CA VAL A 43 -18.11 6.74 -1.65
C VAL A 43 -19.19 6.58 -0.58
N THR A 44 -20.41 6.24 -1.00
CA THR A 44 -21.60 6.10 -0.13
C THR A 44 -22.32 4.77 -0.37
N GLY A 45 -23.34 4.50 0.43
CA GLY A 45 -24.22 3.36 0.24
C GLY A 45 -23.55 2.00 0.31
N ALA A 46 -23.94 1.07 -0.55
CA ALA A 46 -23.50 -0.32 -0.53
C ALA A 46 -21.99 -0.48 -0.81
N ARG A 47 -21.39 0.40 -1.61
CA ARG A 47 -19.96 0.38 -1.91
C ARG A 47 -19.13 0.71 -0.66
N ARG A 48 -19.52 1.75 0.08
CA ARG A 48 -18.89 2.08 1.38
C ARG A 48 -19.03 0.95 2.39
N SER A 49 -20.21 0.32 2.47
CA SER A 49 -20.44 -0.80 3.38
C SER A 49 -19.53 -1.99 3.05
N ARG A 50 -19.43 -2.36 1.77
CA ARG A 50 -18.54 -3.45 1.31
C ARG A 50 -17.08 -3.15 1.61
N ARG A 51 -16.60 -1.93 1.34
CA ARG A 51 -15.25 -1.50 1.71
C ARG A 51 -14.99 -1.64 3.21
N ASN A 52 -15.92 -1.14 4.04
CA ASN A 52 -15.77 -1.18 5.50
C ASN A 52 -15.71 -2.62 6.02
N VAL A 53 -16.58 -3.49 5.53
CA VAL A 53 -16.53 -4.93 5.87
C VAL A 53 -15.20 -5.54 5.43
N ALA A 54 -14.74 -5.26 4.21
CA ALA A 54 -13.47 -5.77 3.72
C ALA A 54 -12.29 -5.30 4.58
N LEU A 55 -12.23 -4.01 4.95
CA LEU A 55 -11.17 -3.46 5.81
C LEU A 55 -11.15 -4.15 7.18
N VAL A 56 -12.30 -4.33 7.81
CA VAL A 56 -12.40 -5.00 9.11
C VAL A 56 -11.98 -6.47 9.00
N VAL A 57 -12.50 -7.19 8.02
CA VAL A 57 -12.17 -8.62 7.83
C VAL A 57 -10.70 -8.81 7.49
N LEU A 58 -10.16 -8.06 6.54
CA LEU A 58 -8.77 -8.20 6.12
C LEU A 58 -7.79 -7.79 7.23
N SER A 59 -8.06 -6.70 7.96
CA SER A 59 -7.22 -6.31 9.11
C SER A 59 -7.25 -7.37 10.21
N THR A 60 -8.42 -7.97 10.47
CA THR A 60 -8.56 -9.04 11.45
C THR A 60 -7.79 -10.28 11.02
N LEU A 61 -7.91 -10.70 9.76
CA LEU A 61 -7.20 -11.86 9.23
C LEU A 61 -5.68 -11.64 9.21
N CYS A 62 -5.21 -10.44 8.84
CA CYS A 62 -3.79 -10.11 8.90
C CYS A 62 -3.24 -10.18 10.33
N ALA A 63 -3.90 -9.56 11.30
CA ALA A 63 -3.44 -9.57 12.69
C ALA A 63 -3.53 -10.97 13.32
N LEU A 64 -4.55 -11.75 12.99
CA LEU A 64 -4.66 -13.17 13.37
C LEU A 64 -3.51 -13.99 12.77
N GLY A 65 -3.20 -13.79 11.49
CA GLY A 65 -2.07 -14.45 10.82
C GLY A 65 -0.73 -14.09 11.44
N ILE A 66 -0.50 -12.80 11.74
CA ILE A 66 0.70 -12.34 12.46
C ILE A 66 0.80 -13.02 13.83
N ALA A 67 -0.28 -13.03 14.61
CA ALA A 67 -0.33 -13.71 15.89
C ALA A 67 -0.01 -15.20 15.76
N HIS A 68 -0.57 -15.86 14.73
CA HIS A 68 -0.31 -17.28 14.46
C HIS A 68 1.19 -17.54 14.15
N VAL A 69 1.83 -16.69 13.36
CA VAL A 69 3.27 -16.81 13.07
C VAL A 69 4.10 -16.64 14.35
N LEU A 70 3.71 -15.67 15.19
CA LEU A 70 4.42 -15.41 16.46
C LEU A 70 4.28 -16.54 17.48
N THR A 71 3.20 -17.36 17.44
CA THR A 71 3.10 -18.55 18.32
C THR A 71 4.14 -19.62 18.02
N GLY A 72 4.73 -19.61 16.81
CA GLY A 72 5.79 -20.54 16.40
C GLY A 72 7.21 -20.08 16.73
N VAL A 73 7.38 -18.86 17.28
CA VAL A 73 8.69 -18.30 17.62
C VAL A 73 9.06 -18.71 19.04
N GLN A 74 10.12 -19.52 19.17
CA GLN A 74 10.62 -19.97 20.46
C GLN A 74 11.59 -18.96 21.07
N GLY A 75 11.58 -18.85 22.39
CA GLY A 75 12.54 -18.05 23.16
C GLY A 75 12.16 -16.56 23.32
N ASP A 76 11.18 -16.05 22.60
CA ASP A 76 10.76 -14.65 22.71
C ASP A 76 9.92 -14.38 23.98
N SER A 77 10.09 -13.18 24.54
CA SER A 77 9.22 -12.72 25.64
C SER A 77 7.83 -12.39 25.11
N LEU A 78 6.80 -12.63 25.90
CA LEU A 78 5.42 -12.29 25.54
C LEU A 78 5.26 -10.78 25.24
N ALA A 79 5.98 -9.91 25.98
CA ALA A 79 5.97 -8.47 25.74
C ALA A 79 6.53 -8.11 24.37
N HIS A 80 7.63 -8.75 23.97
CA HIS A 80 8.22 -8.54 22.63
C HIS A 80 7.30 -9.04 21.52
N ALA A 81 6.73 -10.24 21.66
CA ALA A 81 5.76 -10.76 20.69
C ALA A 81 4.50 -9.88 20.59
N GLY A 82 3.99 -9.38 21.72
CA GLY A 82 2.88 -8.42 21.72
C GLY A 82 3.21 -7.11 21.02
N PHE A 83 4.41 -6.59 21.23
CA PHE A 83 4.91 -5.42 20.51
C PHE A 83 4.99 -5.67 18.99
N LEU A 84 5.59 -6.80 18.57
CA LEU A 84 5.68 -7.17 17.16
C LEU A 84 4.30 -7.36 16.52
N LEU A 85 3.37 -7.99 17.23
CA LEU A 85 1.99 -8.14 16.80
C LEU A 85 1.35 -6.78 16.55
N LEU A 86 1.43 -5.87 17.52
CA LEU A 86 0.81 -4.54 17.44
C LEU A 86 1.39 -3.73 16.27
N ILE A 87 2.72 -3.63 16.18
CA ILE A 87 3.38 -2.83 15.13
C ILE A 87 3.04 -3.36 13.73
N ASN A 88 3.20 -4.67 13.50
CA ASN A 88 2.92 -5.23 12.19
C ASN A 88 1.42 -5.15 11.84
N ALA A 89 0.52 -5.32 12.80
CA ALA A 89 -0.91 -5.16 12.59
C ALA A 89 -1.29 -3.71 12.25
N VAL A 90 -0.70 -2.70 12.92
CA VAL A 90 -0.92 -1.28 12.61
C VAL A 90 -0.43 -0.96 11.20
N VAL A 91 0.77 -1.41 10.81
CA VAL A 91 1.30 -1.18 9.46
C VAL A 91 0.42 -1.88 8.42
N ALA A 92 0.03 -3.13 8.64
CA ALA A 92 -0.87 -3.86 7.73
C ALA A 92 -2.23 -3.15 7.57
N ALA A 93 -2.85 -2.69 8.67
CA ALA A 93 -4.10 -1.95 8.61
C ALA A 93 -3.95 -0.60 7.88
N SER A 94 -2.81 0.10 8.05
CA SER A 94 -2.50 1.33 7.33
C SER A 94 -2.37 1.10 5.83
N VAL A 95 -1.70 0.03 5.43
CA VAL A 95 -1.54 -0.37 4.02
C VAL A 95 -2.89 -0.74 3.40
N LEU A 96 -3.73 -1.49 4.12
CA LEU A 96 -5.09 -1.84 3.66
C LEU A 96 -5.98 -0.61 3.52
N ALA A 97 -5.91 0.33 4.46
CA ALA A 97 -6.64 1.60 4.37
C ALA A 97 -6.16 2.45 3.17
N ALA A 98 -4.84 2.53 2.96
CA ALA A 98 -4.26 3.22 1.81
C ALA A 98 -4.72 2.60 0.48
N ALA A 99 -4.72 1.26 0.38
CA ALA A 99 -5.22 0.54 -0.78
C ALA A 99 -6.70 0.80 -1.07
N ALA A 100 -7.53 0.84 -0.04
CA ALA A 100 -8.95 1.13 -0.18
C ALA A 100 -9.20 2.56 -0.67
N ILE A 101 -8.44 3.54 -0.16
CA ILE A 101 -8.52 4.94 -0.59
C ILE A 101 -8.02 5.07 -2.04
N ASP A 102 -6.94 4.37 -2.40
CA ASP A 102 -6.39 4.41 -3.75
C ASP A 102 -7.36 3.80 -4.79
N LEU A 103 -8.05 2.70 -4.44
CA LEU A 103 -9.11 2.11 -5.27
C LEU A 103 -10.31 3.04 -5.48
N GLU A 104 -10.59 3.92 -4.52
CA GLU A 104 -11.77 4.79 -4.56
C GLU A 104 -11.48 6.20 -5.08
N HIS A 105 -10.25 6.68 -4.92
CA HIS A 105 -9.90 8.08 -5.16
C HIS A 105 -8.58 8.29 -5.89
N MET A 106 -7.80 7.23 -6.17
CA MET A 106 -6.46 7.27 -6.78
C MET A 106 -5.47 8.17 -6.02
N ILE A 107 -5.61 8.24 -4.69
CA ILE A 107 -4.68 8.96 -3.82
C ILE A 107 -4.14 8.04 -2.73
N LEU A 108 -2.89 8.28 -2.35
CA LEU A 108 -2.21 7.59 -1.26
C LEU A 108 -1.84 8.59 -0.16
N PRO A 109 -2.64 8.69 0.92
CA PRO A 109 -2.42 9.63 2.01
C PRO A 109 -1.05 9.44 2.67
N ASN A 110 -0.36 10.55 2.96
CA ASN A 110 0.97 10.54 3.59
C ASN A 110 0.92 9.92 4.99
N GLU A 111 -0.18 10.12 5.70
CA GLU A 111 -0.40 9.57 7.04
C GLU A 111 -0.31 8.04 7.05
N LEU A 112 -0.84 7.39 6.01
CA LEU A 112 -0.86 5.93 5.89
C LEU A 112 0.41 5.35 5.25
N THR A 113 1.10 6.11 4.42
CA THR A 113 2.32 5.66 3.72
C THR A 113 3.57 6.10 4.45
N ILE A 114 3.83 7.40 4.54
CA ILE A 114 5.00 7.96 5.23
C ILE A 114 4.89 7.74 6.74
N GLY A 115 3.69 7.91 7.33
CA GLY A 115 3.45 7.65 8.74
C GLY A 115 3.76 6.20 9.12
N ALA A 116 3.33 5.22 8.31
CA ALA A 116 3.68 3.82 8.50
C ALA A 116 5.18 3.56 8.30
N ALA A 117 5.84 4.22 7.34
CA ALA A 117 7.28 4.12 7.16
C ALA A 117 8.05 4.63 8.40
N VAL A 118 7.66 5.79 8.95
CA VAL A 118 8.24 6.32 10.18
C VAL A 118 8.05 5.35 11.34
N LEU A 119 6.85 4.77 11.49
CA LEU A 119 6.59 3.75 12.50
C LEU A 119 7.51 2.54 12.34
N CYS A 120 7.73 2.08 11.10
CA CYS A 120 8.67 1.01 10.78
C CYS A 120 10.12 1.37 11.16
N LEU A 121 10.57 2.60 10.88
CA LEU A 121 11.91 3.07 11.22
C LEU A 121 12.11 3.14 12.73
N VAL A 122 11.18 3.76 13.45
CA VAL A 122 11.26 3.92 14.92
C VAL A 122 11.20 2.57 15.64
N SER A 123 10.40 1.64 15.15
CA SER A 123 10.25 0.30 15.74
C SER A 123 11.35 -0.69 15.32
N SER A 124 12.20 -0.32 14.36
CA SER A 124 13.21 -1.22 13.77
C SER A 124 14.18 -1.85 14.78
N PRO A 125 14.64 -1.17 15.87
CA PRO A 125 15.53 -1.80 16.85
C PRO A 125 14.94 -3.03 17.55
N LEU A 126 13.60 -3.11 17.61
CA LEU A 126 12.87 -4.22 18.22
C LEU A 126 12.35 -5.24 17.22
N ARG A 127 12.61 -5.03 15.92
CA ARG A 127 12.22 -5.95 14.84
C ARG A 127 13.46 -6.69 14.30
N SER A 128 13.22 -7.75 13.56
CA SER A 128 14.31 -8.50 12.88
C SER A 128 15.03 -7.68 11.78
N VAL A 129 14.45 -6.58 11.33
CA VAL A 129 15.10 -5.62 10.41
C VAL A 129 15.69 -4.50 11.27
N GLN A 130 17.02 -4.50 11.39
CA GLN A 130 17.73 -3.46 12.14
C GLN A 130 17.53 -2.06 11.52
N LEU A 131 17.76 -1.00 12.29
CA LEU A 131 17.58 0.39 11.84
C LEU A 131 18.30 0.68 10.51
N TYR A 132 19.55 0.24 10.39
CA TYR A 132 20.30 0.39 9.15
C TYR A 132 19.61 -0.27 7.95
N GLY A 133 19.13 -1.51 8.11
CA GLY A 133 18.41 -2.24 7.07
C GLY A 133 17.06 -1.59 6.71
N SER A 134 16.36 -1.04 7.71
CA SER A 134 15.11 -0.28 7.49
C SER A 134 15.36 1.03 6.74
N VAL A 135 16.39 1.80 7.12
CA VAL A 135 16.73 3.07 6.45
C VAL A 135 17.22 2.81 5.03
N ALA A 136 18.17 1.88 4.86
CA ALA A 136 18.67 1.51 3.54
C ALA A 136 17.55 0.97 2.64
N GLY A 137 16.67 0.12 3.20
CA GLY A 137 15.50 -0.40 2.50
C GLY A 137 14.54 0.71 2.04
N ALA A 138 14.24 1.67 2.93
CA ALA A 138 13.39 2.81 2.59
C ALA A 138 13.96 3.63 1.42
N LEU A 139 15.27 3.92 1.47
CA LEU A 139 15.96 4.66 0.39
C LEU A 139 15.99 3.86 -0.91
N VAL A 140 16.26 2.56 -0.86
CA VAL A 140 16.23 1.67 -2.03
C VAL A 140 14.84 1.58 -2.61
N GLY A 141 13.81 1.41 -1.77
CA GLY A 141 12.41 1.37 -2.21
C GLY A 141 11.99 2.66 -2.91
N LEU A 142 12.30 3.81 -2.29
CA LEU A 142 12.06 5.11 -2.90
C LEU A 142 12.79 5.24 -4.25
N ALA A 143 14.08 4.90 -4.28
CA ALA A 143 14.89 5.02 -5.48
C ALA A 143 14.38 4.15 -6.63
N LEU A 144 14.10 2.86 -6.37
CA LEU A 144 13.63 1.93 -7.40
C LEU A 144 12.27 2.31 -7.98
N ALA A 145 11.39 2.95 -7.20
CA ALA A 145 10.12 3.44 -7.71
C ALA A 145 10.22 4.83 -8.35
N TYR A 146 11.05 5.72 -7.78
CA TYR A 146 11.15 7.12 -8.21
C TYR A 146 12.08 7.32 -9.42
N LEU A 147 13.16 6.53 -9.56
CA LEU A 147 14.08 6.65 -10.71
C LEU A 147 13.40 6.38 -12.05
N PRO A 148 12.58 5.31 -12.23
CA PRO A 148 11.82 5.11 -13.46
C PRO A 148 10.87 6.28 -13.76
N PHE A 149 10.22 6.84 -12.73
CA PHE A 149 9.39 8.03 -12.86
C PHE A 149 10.19 9.22 -13.42
N LEU A 150 11.35 9.54 -12.83
CA LEU A 150 12.21 10.63 -13.30
C LEU A 150 12.71 10.40 -14.73
N LEU A 151 13.13 9.16 -15.03
CA LEU A 151 13.64 8.81 -16.35
C LEU A 151 12.54 8.92 -17.41
N TYR A 152 11.34 8.43 -17.14
CA TYR A 152 10.23 8.52 -18.05
C TYR A 152 9.79 9.97 -18.28
N LYS A 153 9.70 10.77 -17.20
CA LYS A 153 9.41 12.21 -17.29
C LYS A 153 10.47 12.95 -18.13
N ARG A 154 11.74 12.60 -17.95
CA ARG A 154 12.84 13.23 -18.72
C ARG A 154 12.86 12.84 -20.20
N LEU A 155 12.48 11.59 -20.51
CA LEU A 155 12.52 11.08 -21.89
C LEU A 155 11.26 11.41 -22.69
N ARG A 156 10.09 11.45 -22.04
CA ARG A 156 8.80 11.64 -22.69
C ARG A 156 8.07 12.93 -22.33
N GLY A 157 8.59 13.72 -21.40
CA GLY A 157 7.94 14.95 -20.94
C GLY A 157 6.68 14.78 -20.13
N GLN A 158 6.27 13.53 -19.85
CA GLN A 158 5.04 13.19 -19.14
C GLN A 158 5.37 12.35 -17.90
N SER A 159 4.58 12.48 -16.83
CA SER A 159 4.72 11.64 -15.64
C SER A 159 4.02 10.30 -15.87
N GLY A 160 4.78 9.21 -15.91
CA GLY A 160 4.25 7.86 -16.18
C GLY A 160 3.86 7.05 -14.93
N MET A 161 4.17 7.52 -13.72
CA MET A 161 3.94 6.81 -12.46
C MET A 161 3.58 7.80 -11.35
N GLY A 162 2.65 7.43 -10.49
CA GLY A 162 2.24 8.29 -9.37
C GLY A 162 3.32 8.37 -8.27
N LEU A 163 3.54 9.58 -7.72
CA LEU A 163 4.40 9.76 -6.54
C LEU A 163 3.93 8.94 -5.32
N GLY A 164 2.65 8.56 -5.30
CA GLY A 164 2.07 7.71 -4.28
C GLY A 164 2.72 6.33 -4.21
N ASP A 165 2.97 5.69 -5.35
CA ASP A 165 3.60 4.37 -5.43
C ASP A 165 5.03 4.38 -4.88
N ALA A 166 5.77 5.48 -5.12
CA ALA A 166 7.11 5.66 -4.56
C ALA A 166 7.09 5.76 -3.03
N LYS A 167 6.05 6.35 -2.43
CA LYS A 167 5.86 6.38 -0.96
C LYS A 167 5.52 5.01 -0.41
N LEU A 168 4.71 4.20 -1.12
CA LEU A 168 4.45 2.81 -0.75
C LEU A 168 5.72 1.96 -0.84
N ALA A 169 6.54 2.14 -1.87
CA ALA A 169 7.81 1.44 -2.01
C ALA A 169 8.83 1.86 -0.92
N LEU A 170 8.87 3.14 -0.54
CA LEU A 170 9.63 3.62 0.62
C LEU A 170 9.18 2.92 1.90
N MET A 171 7.88 2.87 2.14
CA MET A 171 7.30 2.18 3.31
C MET A 171 7.61 0.68 3.27
N ALA A 172 7.50 0.03 2.10
CA ALA A 172 7.88 -1.38 1.93
C ALA A 172 9.33 -1.64 2.35
N GLY A 173 10.25 -0.77 1.92
CA GLY A 173 11.65 -0.85 2.30
C GLY A 173 11.90 -0.63 3.78
N ALA A 174 11.21 0.32 4.41
CA ALA A 174 11.27 0.52 5.85
C ALA A 174 10.72 -0.68 6.64
N TRP A 175 9.71 -1.37 6.09
CA TRP A 175 9.09 -2.52 6.74
C TRP A 175 9.90 -3.80 6.57
N HIS A 176 10.31 -4.11 5.34
CA HIS A 176 10.91 -5.41 4.98
C HIS A 176 12.44 -5.37 4.81
N GLY A 177 13.04 -4.16 4.83
CA GLY A 177 14.46 -3.96 4.54
C GLY A 177 14.76 -4.02 3.04
N VAL A 178 16.04 -3.88 2.69
CA VAL A 178 16.52 -3.83 1.29
C VAL A 178 16.08 -5.06 0.49
N ALA A 179 16.20 -6.25 1.08
CA ALA A 179 15.89 -7.51 0.41
C ALA A 179 14.39 -7.68 0.10
N GLY A 180 13.50 -7.06 0.88
CA GLY A 180 12.05 -7.17 0.66
C GLY A 180 11.53 -6.32 -0.49
N VAL A 181 12.22 -5.20 -0.80
CA VAL A 181 11.76 -4.24 -1.82
C VAL A 181 11.56 -4.86 -3.21
N PRO A 182 12.54 -5.60 -3.77
CA PRO A 182 12.37 -6.22 -5.08
C PRO A 182 11.18 -7.18 -5.14
N PHE A 183 10.91 -7.92 -4.06
CA PHE A 183 9.77 -8.85 -4.00
C PHE A 183 8.45 -8.09 -3.98
N VAL A 184 8.32 -7.02 -3.19
CA VAL A 184 7.11 -6.19 -3.14
C VAL A 184 6.84 -5.56 -4.51
N LEU A 185 7.85 -4.96 -5.15
CA LEU A 185 7.70 -4.34 -6.45
C LEU A 185 7.37 -5.37 -7.54
N PHE A 186 8.05 -6.51 -7.54
CA PHE A 186 7.81 -7.59 -8.51
C PHE A 186 6.41 -8.19 -8.35
N LEU A 187 6.01 -8.57 -7.13
CA LEU A 187 4.69 -9.15 -6.87
C LEU A 187 3.58 -8.14 -7.18
N GLY A 188 3.73 -6.89 -6.76
CA GLY A 188 2.75 -5.84 -7.05
C GLY A 188 2.58 -5.61 -8.55
N ALA A 189 3.67 -5.53 -9.30
CA ALA A 189 3.64 -5.38 -10.76
C ALA A 189 3.04 -6.63 -11.45
N LEU A 190 3.41 -7.83 -11.01
CA LEU A 190 2.87 -9.08 -11.54
C LEU A 190 1.36 -9.20 -11.32
N GLN A 191 0.90 -8.91 -10.11
CA GLN A 191 -0.53 -8.95 -9.77
C GLN A 191 -1.33 -7.91 -10.55
N SER A 192 -0.79 -6.69 -10.68
CA SER A 192 -1.42 -5.64 -11.50
C SER A 192 -1.53 -6.06 -12.97
N ALA A 193 -0.46 -6.62 -13.54
CA ALA A 193 -0.46 -7.12 -14.92
C ALA A 193 -1.45 -8.28 -15.11
N LEU A 194 -1.50 -9.23 -14.17
CA LEU A 194 -2.46 -10.34 -14.19
C LEU A 194 -3.91 -9.84 -14.07
N ALA A 195 -4.17 -8.89 -13.17
CA ALA A 195 -5.48 -8.29 -13.02
C ALA A 195 -5.93 -7.58 -14.31
N ALA A 196 -5.05 -6.78 -14.92
CA ALA A 196 -5.32 -6.13 -16.19
C ALA A 196 -5.61 -7.14 -17.32
N MET A 197 -4.82 -8.21 -17.40
CA MET A 197 -5.02 -9.28 -18.38
C MET A 197 -6.37 -10.00 -18.16
N LEU A 198 -6.70 -10.37 -16.93
CA LEU A 198 -7.97 -11.03 -16.60
C LEU A 198 -9.16 -10.12 -16.92
N MET A 199 -9.10 -8.83 -16.55
CA MET A 199 -10.16 -7.87 -16.87
C MET A 199 -10.36 -7.77 -18.37
N ARG A 200 -9.27 -7.73 -19.17
CA ARG A 200 -9.36 -7.70 -20.62
C ARG A 200 -9.97 -8.98 -21.20
N VAL A 201 -9.59 -10.14 -20.68
CA VAL A 201 -10.12 -11.46 -21.15
C VAL A 201 -11.61 -11.60 -20.85
N PHE A 202 -12.05 -11.18 -19.66
CA PHE A 202 -13.44 -11.28 -19.22
C PHE A 202 -14.31 -10.08 -19.60
N GLY A 203 -13.76 -9.07 -20.27
CA GLY A 203 -14.50 -7.88 -20.69
C GLY A 203 -14.88 -6.95 -19.52
N PHE A 204 -14.21 -7.06 -18.38
CA PHE A 204 -14.42 -6.12 -17.26
C PHE A 204 -13.67 -4.82 -17.53
N THR A 205 -14.30 -3.71 -17.23
CA THR A 205 -13.67 -2.38 -17.27
C THR A 205 -13.60 -1.80 -15.86
N TYR A 206 -12.46 -1.22 -15.53
CA TYR A 206 -12.34 -0.41 -14.32
C TYR A 206 -12.83 1.01 -14.65
N GLU A 207 -13.85 1.48 -13.95
CA GLU A 207 -14.31 2.84 -14.06
C GLU A 207 -13.47 3.76 -13.17
N GLU A 208 -12.92 4.81 -13.77
CA GLU A 208 -12.19 5.84 -13.03
C GLU A 208 -13.10 6.45 -11.95
N PRO A 209 -12.54 6.74 -10.76
CA PRO A 209 -13.29 7.38 -9.69
C PRO A 209 -13.90 8.72 -10.10
N GLU A 210 -15.11 9.01 -9.61
CA GLU A 210 -15.79 10.29 -9.90
C GLU A 210 -15.01 11.52 -9.39
N SER A 211 -14.21 11.35 -8.31
CA SER A 211 -13.31 12.40 -7.82
C SER A 211 -12.29 12.81 -8.88
N VAL A 212 -11.67 11.84 -9.55
CA VAL A 212 -10.67 12.06 -10.61
C VAL A 212 -11.32 12.69 -11.85
N LYS A 213 -12.48 12.15 -12.25
CA LYS A 213 -13.23 12.72 -13.38
C LYS A 213 -13.68 14.17 -13.13
N ALA A 214 -14.03 14.49 -11.87
CA ALA A 214 -14.41 15.85 -11.48
C ALA A 214 -13.21 16.79 -11.54
N GLU A 215 -12.06 16.38 -11.00
CA GLU A 215 -10.81 17.14 -11.02
C GLU A 215 -10.36 17.46 -12.46
N ILE A 216 -10.35 16.47 -13.35
CA ILE A 216 -10.00 16.66 -14.77
C ILE A 216 -10.99 17.61 -15.45
N ARG A 217 -12.30 17.52 -15.14
CA ARG A 217 -13.30 18.44 -15.69
C ARG A 217 -13.06 19.88 -15.23
N GLU A 218 -12.72 20.08 -13.97
CA GLU A 218 -12.41 21.40 -13.41
C GLU A 218 -11.13 21.97 -14.02
N LEU A 219 -10.06 21.17 -14.11
CA LEU A 219 -8.81 21.57 -14.76
C LEU A 219 -9.03 21.96 -16.23
N ARG A 220 -9.85 21.21 -16.96
CA ARG A 220 -10.19 21.53 -18.35
C ARG A 220 -10.97 22.84 -18.45
N ALA A 221 -11.90 23.10 -17.53
CA ALA A 221 -12.68 24.35 -17.49
C ALA A 221 -11.78 25.55 -17.19
N ARG A 222 -10.85 25.44 -16.23
CA ARG A 222 -9.86 26.47 -15.92
C ARG A 222 -8.90 26.72 -17.10
N ALA A 223 -8.40 25.68 -17.72
CA ALA A 223 -7.55 25.80 -18.91
C ALA A 223 -8.26 26.50 -20.09
N ALA A 224 -9.56 26.21 -20.28
CA ALA A 224 -10.39 26.85 -21.30
C ALA A 224 -10.65 28.34 -21.01
N SER A 225 -10.67 28.74 -19.72
CA SER A 225 -10.79 30.15 -19.32
C SER A 225 -9.49 30.96 -19.41
N GLY A 226 -8.39 30.34 -19.85
CA GLY A 226 -7.10 31.02 -20.07
C GLY A 226 -6.09 30.87 -18.94
N ASP A 227 -6.36 30.06 -17.93
CA ASP A 227 -5.43 29.75 -16.83
C ASP A 227 -4.23 28.94 -17.36
N GLU A 228 -3.05 29.57 -17.44
CA GLU A 228 -1.83 28.96 -17.99
C GLU A 228 -1.28 27.86 -17.04
N ASP A 229 -1.46 28.03 -15.72
CA ASP A 229 -1.07 27.01 -14.75
C ASP A 229 -1.91 25.75 -14.94
N ALA A 230 -3.23 25.89 -15.13
CA ALA A 230 -4.12 24.78 -15.41
C ALA A 230 -3.82 24.11 -16.77
N LYS A 231 -3.38 24.89 -17.77
CA LYS A 231 -2.94 24.31 -19.07
C LYS A 231 -1.67 23.49 -18.92
N SER A 232 -0.69 24.00 -18.16
CA SER A 232 0.55 23.29 -17.88
C SER A 232 0.29 22.01 -17.07
N GLU A 233 -0.55 22.11 -16.05
CA GLU A 233 -0.96 20.97 -15.21
C GLU A 233 -1.68 19.91 -16.06
N LEU A 234 -2.58 20.31 -16.93
CA LEU A 234 -3.29 19.42 -17.85
C LEU A 234 -2.38 18.79 -18.91
N ALA A 235 -1.31 19.46 -19.30
CA ALA A 235 -0.32 18.94 -20.24
C ALA A 235 0.63 17.93 -19.57
N ASP A 236 0.96 18.15 -18.29
CA ASP A 236 1.79 17.27 -17.48
C ASP A 236 1.01 16.07 -16.89
N ASP A 237 -0.34 16.14 -16.87
CA ASP A 237 -1.20 15.09 -16.36
C ASP A 237 -1.32 13.93 -17.36
N PRO A 238 -0.77 12.74 -17.04
CA PRO A 238 -0.89 11.56 -17.89
C PRO A 238 -2.34 11.18 -18.20
N MET A 239 -3.27 11.46 -17.27
CA MET A 239 -4.70 11.14 -17.43
C MET A 239 -5.37 12.02 -18.49
N ALA A 240 -4.96 13.29 -18.55
CA ALA A 240 -5.47 14.20 -19.58
C ALA A 240 -4.89 13.92 -20.98
N ALA A 241 -3.63 13.49 -21.05
CA ALA A 241 -2.94 13.16 -22.31
C ALA A 241 -3.53 11.91 -22.97
N GLU A 242 -3.74 10.83 -22.23
CA GLU A 242 -4.30 9.57 -22.78
C GLU A 242 -5.76 9.68 -23.18
N ALA A 243 -6.55 10.55 -22.53
CA ALA A 243 -7.91 10.85 -22.97
C ALA A 243 -7.95 11.53 -24.36
N ARG A 244 -6.84 12.18 -24.79
CA ARG A 244 -6.69 12.75 -26.14
C ARG A 244 -6.31 11.72 -27.18
N GLU A 245 -5.53 10.70 -26.81
CA GLU A 245 -5.02 9.70 -27.75
C GLU A 245 -6.01 8.57 -28.05
N GLY A 246 -7.15 8.51 -27.36
CA GLY A 246 -8.16 7.48 -27.57
C GLY A 246 -7.65 6.06 -27.28
N THR A 247 -6.50 5.95 -26.64
CA THR A 247 -5.95 4.66 -26.22
C THR A 247 -6.82 4.11 -25.10
N LEU A 248 -7.41 2.95 -25.34
CA LEU A 248 -8.17 2.11 -24.41
C LEU A 248 -7.25 1.61 -23.27
N GLY A 249 -6.58 2.51 -22.57
CA GLY A 249 -5.75 2.23 -21.41
C GLY A 249 -6.64 2.01 -20.20
N MET A 250 -6.91 0.76 -19.88
CA MET A 250 -7.50 0.41 -18.59
C MET A 250 -6.46 0.74 -17.51
N ARG A 251 -6.64 1.86 -16.82
CA ARG A 251 -5.76 2.28 -15.72
C ARG A 251 -6.21 1.60 -14.46
N LEU A 252 -5.44 0.63 -14.02
CA LEU A 252 -5.59 0.06 -12.68
C LEU A 252 -4.65 0.81 -11.74
N PRO A 253 -5.13 1.28 -10.58
CA PRO A 253 -4.25 1.83 -9.57
C PRO A 253 -3.27 0.75 -9.11
N LEU A 254 -1.96 1.05 -9.11
CA LEU A 254 -0.91 0.10 -8.71
C LEU A 254 -0.85 -0.06 -7.19
N GLY A 255 -1.23 0.99 -6.44
CA GLY A 255 -1.18 1.00 -4.98
C GLY A 255 -1.82 -0.19 -4.29
N PRO A 256 -3.03 -0.64 -4.63
CA PRO A 256 -3.66 -1.81 -4.03
C PRO A 256 -2.86 -3.11 -4.21
N PHE A 257 -2.21 -3.29 -5.36
CA PHE A 257 -1.37 -4.46 -5.63
C PHE A 257 -0.04 -4.39 -4.87
N LEU A 258 0.56 -3.20 -4.75
CA LEU A 258 1.71 -2.99 -3.88
C LEU A 258 1.36 -3.20 -2.41
N ALA A 259 0.17 -2.80 -1.99
CA ALA A 259 -0.33 -3.03 -0.64
C ALA A 259 -0.49 -4.53 -0.35
N LEU A 260 -1.10 -5.28 -1.27
CA LEU A 260 -1.23 -6.73 -1.17
C LEU A 260 0.14 -7.41 -1.14
N ALA A 261 1.05 -7.03 -2.04
CA ALA A 261 2.42 -7.55 -2.07
C ALA A 261 3.18 -7.31 -0.76
N ASN A 262 2.99 -6.15 -0.10
CA ASN A 262 3.56 -5.89 1.22
C ASN A 262 3.10 -6.89 2.27
N ILE A 263 1.80 -7.23 2.28
CA ILE A 263 1.23 -8.22 3.20
C ILE A 263 1.74 -9.62 2.87
N GLU A 264 1.81 -9.98 1.60
CA GLU A 264 2.35 -11.27 1.16
C GLU A 264 3.81 -11.44 1.58
N VAL A 265 4.65 -10.44 1.35
CA VAL A 265 6.07 -10.48 1.75
C VAL A 265 6.21 -10.58 3.27
N LEU A 266 5.31 -9.97 4.06
CA LEU A 266 5.31 -10.14 5.51
C LEU A 266 5.19 -11.62 5.91
N PHE A 267 4.28 -12.37 5.28
CA PHE A 267 4.06 -13.78 5.60
C PHE A 267 5.04 -14.72 4.91
N LEU A 268 5.48 -14.39 3.69
CA LEU A 268 6.41 -15.20 2.90
C LEU A 268 7.88 -14.95 3.24
N ARG A 269 8.19 -13.93 4.04
CA ARG A 269 9.56 -13.49 4.33
C ARG A 269 10.50 -14.63 4.72
N ARG A 270 10.05 -15.50 5.63
CA ARG A 270 10.86 -16.62 6.11
C ARG A 270 11.18 -17.58 4.96
N TRP A 271 10.19 -17.94 4.19
CA TRP A 271 10.35 -18.79 3.01
C TRP A 271 11.25 -18.15 1.95
N LEU A 272 11.08 -16.85 1.68
CA LEU A 272 11.92 -16.12 0.72
C LEU A 272 13.39 -16.07 1.15
N VAL A 273 13.66 -15.84 2.43
CA VAL A 273 15.02 -15.83 2.96
C VAL A 273 15.65 -17.23 2.87
N GLU A 274 14.92 -18.26 3.23
CA GLU A 274 15.44 -19.65 3.25
C GLU A 274 15.65 -20.21 1.85
N HIS A 275 14.76 -19.95 0.88
CA HIS A 275 14.77 -20.63 -0.43
C HIS A 275 15.31 -19.76 -1.57
N VAL A 276 15.17 -18.44 -1.50
CA VAL A 276 15.61 -17.55 -2.58
C VAL A 276 16.91 -16.87 -2.23
N LEU A 277 16.97 -16.18 -1.08
CA LEU A 277 18.19 -15.46 -0.70
C LEU A 277 19.29 -16.42 -0.23
N GLY A 278 18.94 -17.52 0.44
CA GLY A 278 19.90 -18.56 0.83
C GLY A 278 20.62 -19.19 -0.36
N TRP A 279 19.95 -19.33 -1.51
CA TRP A 279 20.56 -19.83 -2.74
C TRP A 279 21.51 -18.81 -3.40
N LEU A 280 21.20 -17.50 -3.28
CA LEU A 280 22.06 -16.43 -3.80
C LEU A 280 23.32 -16.19 -2.95
N MET A 281 23.36 -16.71 -1.73
CA MET A 281 24.49 -16.57 -0.80
C MET A 281 25.40 -17.83 -0.75
N GLN A 282 25.07 -18.90 -1.49
CA GLN A 282 25.91 -20.08 -1.73
C GLN A 282 26.76 -19.90 -2.98
#